data_0af32a03ff418ba3fb1bbf2bb3aaf5c6
#
_entry.id   0af32a03ff418ba3fb1bbf2bb3aaf5c6
#
_cell.length_a   1.000
_cell.length_b   1.000
_cell.length_c   1.000
_cell.angle_alpha   90.00
_cell.angle_beta   90.00
_cell.angle_gamma   90.00
#
_symmetry.space_group_name_H-M   'P 1'
#
loop_
_entity.id
_entity.type
_entity.pdbx_description
1 polymer ?
#
loop_
_entity_poly.entity_id
_entity_poly.type
_entity_poly.pdbx_seq_one_letter_code
_entity_poly.pdbx_strand_id
1 'polypeptide(L)'
;MVAAEIYLGRPFTSLPSPEILARTVADCNLILKKFLKNIHGQLASGTRACLAVPVWRTKTDGFKKLPLIDQISDLGYNQVKFEHVLDSELIYYREDQTVARELLVLTRK
;
A
#
# COMPACT_ATOMS: atom_id res chain seq x y z
N MET A 1 11.25 0.62 -15.10
CA MET A 1 10.09 0.39 -14.19
C MET A 1 10.57 -0.27 -12.92
N VAL A 2 10.00 0.11 -11.80
CA VAL A 2 10.29 -0.50 -10.50
C VAL A 2 9.11 -1.38 -10.10
N ALA A 3 9.37 -2.59 -9.63
CA ALA A 3 8.35 -3.49 -9.11
C ALA A 3 8.86 -4.07 -7.79
N ALA A 4 8.07 -3.95 -6.73
CA ALA A 4 8.48 -4.39 -5.39
C ALA A 4 7.28 -4.76 -4.54
N GLU A 5 7.50 -5.67 -3.60
CA GLU A 5 6.59 -5.94 -2.51
C GLU A 5 7.10 -5.23 -1.27
N ILE A 6 6.26 -4.38 -0.69
CA ILE A 6 6.63 -3.61 0.49
C ILE A 6 6.36 -4.45 1.74
N TYR A 7 7.06 -4.13 2.84
CA TYR A 7 6.87 -4.78 4.12
C TYR A 7 5.39 -4.81 4.50
N LEU A 8 4.87 -6.02 4.75
CA LEU A 8 3.45 -6.27 4.99
C LEU A 8 3.08 -6.27 6.49
N GLY A 9 4.03 -5.99 7.36
CA GLY A 9 3.82 -6.05 8.79
C GLY A 9 3.89 -7.47 9.34
N ARG A 10 3.42 -7.64 10.57
CA ARG A 10 3.38 -8.97 11.19
C ARG A 10 2.32 -9.84 10.54
N PRO A 11 2.58 -11.15 10.38
CA PRO A 11 1.51 -12.06 10.00
C PRO A 11 0.50 -12.20 11.15
N PHE A 12 -0.78 -12.08 10.82
CA PHE A 12 -1.85 -12.27 11.78
C PHE A 12 -2.71 -13.47 11.38
N THR A 13 -3.05 -14.31 12.35
CA THR A 13 -3.99 -15.41 12.15
C THR A 13 -5.45 -14.94 12.28
N SER A 14 -5.66 -13.80 12.93
CA SER A 14 -6.95 -13.16 13.08
C SER A 14 -6.74 -11.65 13.17
N LEU A 15 -7.82 -10.88 13.07
CA LEU A 15 -7.72 -9.42 13.19
C LEU A 15 -7.22 -9.05 14.59
N PRO A 16 -6.11 -8.28 14.70
CA PRO A 16 -5.57 -7.88 15.99
C PRO A 16 -6.46 -6.82 16.66
N SER A 17 -6.15 -6.51 17.92
CA SER A 17 -6.81 -5.41 18.61
C SER A 17 -6.62 -4.08 17.86
N PRO A 18 -7.53 -3.10 18.02
CA PRO A 18 -7.40 -1.81 17.35
C PRO A 18 -6.06 -1.11 17.62
N GLU A 19 -5.51 -1.24 18.83
CA GLU A 19 -4.23 -0.62 19.20
C GLU A 19 -3.06 -1.25 18.42
N ILE A 20 -3.03 -2.58 18.34
CA ILE A 20 -1.98 -3.30 17.62
C ILE A 20 -2.11 -3.03 16.12
N LEU A 21 -3.33 -3.03 15.61
CA LEU A 21 -3.58 -2.73 14.20
C LEU A 21 -3.11 -1.31 13.85
N ALA A 22 -3.46 -0.31 14.65
CA ALA A 22 -3.06 1.07 14.42
C ALA A 22 -1.53 1.22 14.40
N ARG A 23 -0.83 0.54 15.32
CA ARG A 23 0.64 0.56 15.36
C ARG A 23 1.24 -0.09 14.13
N THR A 24 0.71 -1.23 13.70
CA THR A 24 1.19 -1.94 12.52
C THR A 24 0.98 -1.10 11.26
N VAL A 25 -0.19 -0.47 11.12
CA VAL A 25 -0.48 0.43 10.00
C VAL A 25 0.50 1.59 9.98
N ALA A 26 0.77 2.21 11.14
CA ALA A 26 1.72 3.33 11.23
C ALA A 26 3.14 2.91 10.84
N ASP A 27 3.60 1.74 11.29
CA ASP A 27 4.92 1.22 10.95
C ASP A 27 5.06 0.96 9.46
N CYS A 28 4.09 0.31 8.84
CA CYS A 28 4.08 0.05 7.40
C CYS A 28 4.01 1.34 6.60
N ASN A 29 3.21 2.29 7.05
CA ASN A 29 3.09 3.60 6.42
C ASN A 29 4.43 4.36 6.41
N LEU A 30 5.14 4.34 7.54
CA LEU A 30 6.45 4.98 7.66
C LEU A 30 7.48 4.32 6.74
N ILE A 31 7.48 2.98 6.67
CA ILE A 31 8.41 2.24 5.80
C ILE A 31 8.16 2.58 4.34
N LEU A 32 6.90 2.60 3.90
CA LEU A 32 6.55 2.97 2.53
C LEU A 32 6.97 4.40 2.23
N LYS A 33 6.72 5.33 3.15
CA LYS A 33 7.10 6.73 2.99
C LYS A 33 8.61 6.89 2.79
N LYS A 34 9.40 6.22 3.63
CA LYS A 34 10.86 6.25 3.53
C LYS A 34 11.35 5.65 2.22
N PHE A 35 10.76 4.52 1.81
CA PHE A 35 11.09 3.87 0.55
C PHE A 35 10.85 4.81 -0.63
N LEU A 36 9.67 5.42 -0.71
CA LEU A 36 9.33 6.32 -1.81
C LEU A 36 10.22 7.55 -1.85
N LYS A 37 10.54 8.12 -0.70
CA LYS A 37 11.47 9.27 -0.62
C LYS A 37 12.88 8.88 -1.07
N ASN A 38 13.36 7.71 -0.67
CA ASN A 38 14.71 7.27 -0.98
C ASN A 38 14.89 7.00 -2.48
N ILE A 39 13.90 6.40 -3.15
CA ILE A 39 14.02 6.09 -4.57
C ILE A 39 13.68 7.28 -5.47
N HIS A 40 12.99 8.30 -4.97
CA HIS A 40 12.54 9.44 -5.78
C HIS A 40 13.70 10.09 -6.54
N GLY A 41 14.81 10.33 -5.86
CA GLY A 41 15.99 10.93 -6.48
C GLY A 41 16.73 10.02 -7.46
N GLN A 42 16.43 8.74 -7.46
CA GLN A 42 17.07 7.75 -8.33
C GLN A 42 16.23 7.43 -9.58
N LEU A 43 14.98 7.91 -9.62
CA LEU A 43 14.07 7.65 -10.72
C LEU A 43 13.95 8.86 -11.62
N ALA A 44 13.94 8.63 -12.92
CA ALA A 44 13.64 9.69 -13.89
C ALA A 44 12.15 10.06 -13.81
N SER A 45 11.84 11.31 -14.15
CA SER A 45 10.45 11.76 -14.24
C SER A 45 9.65 10.87 -15.20
N GLY A 46 8.46 10.49 -14.82
CA GLY A 46 7.61 9.59 -15.61
C GLY A 46 7.89 8.10 -15.39
N THR A 47 8.91 7.73 -14.62
CA THR A 47 9.17 6.32 -14.32
C THR A 47 8.00 5.73 -13.54
N ARG A 48 7.57 4.53 -13.97
CA ARG A 48 6.47 3.82 -13.35
C ARG A 48 6.98 2.89 -12.24
N ALA A 49 6.28 2.88 -11.12
CA ALA A 49 6.53 1.96 -10.01
C ALA A 49 5.26 1.17 -9.72
N CYS A 50 5.38 -0.16 -9.66
CA CYS A 50 4.29 -1.05 -9.29
C CYS A 50 4.64 -1.67 -7.93
N LEU A 51 3.80 -1.43 -6.92
CA LEU A 51 4.06 -1.85 -5.56
C LEU A 51 2.90 -2.70 -5.04
N ALA A 52 3.23 -3.78 -4.33
CA ALA A 52 2.26 -4.51 -3.53
C ALA A 52 2.36 -4.00 -2.10
N VAL A 53 1.31 -3.38 -1.61
CA VAL A 53 1.27 -2.77 -0.27
C VAL A 53 0.24 -3.48 0.61
N PRO A 54 0.41 -3.48 1.95
CA PRO A 54 -0.51 -4.17 2.83
C PRO A 54 -1.84 -3.44 2.96
N VAL A 55 -2.91 -4.23 3.07
CA VAL A 55 -4.26 -3.80 3.39
C VAL A 55 -4.81 -4.80 4.38
N TRP A 56 -5.42 -4.34 5.45
CA TRP A 56 -5.94 -5.22 6.50
C TRP A 56 -7.44 -5.38 6.37
N ARG A 57 -7.90 -6.63 6.40
CA ARG A 57 -9.32 -6.95 6.36
C ARG A 57 -9.94 -6.59 7.71
N THR A 58 -11.09 -5.91 7.69
CA THR A 58 -11.85 -5.57 8.89
C THR A 58 -13.03 -6.52 9.07
N LYS A 59 -13.62 -6.51 10.27
CA LYS A 59 -14.77 -7.37 10.59
C LYS A 59 -16.03 -7.04 9.79
N THR A 60 -16.08 -5.87 9.17
CA THR A 60 -17.26 -5.37 8.44
C THR A 60 -17.09 -5.50 6.92
N ASP A 61 -16.33 -6.48 6.46
CA ASP A 61 -16.03 -6.71 5.04
C ASP A 61 -15.34 -5.54 4.34
N GLY A 62 -14.80 -4.60 5.11
CA GLY A 62 -14.01 -3.49 4.60
C GLY A 62 -12.52 -3.77 4.68
N PHE A 63 -11.75 -2.77 4.26
CA PHE A 63 -10.29 -2.82 4.30
C PHE A 63 -9.73 -1.57 4.96
N LYS A 64 -8.74 -1.78 5.83
CA LYS A 64 -7.93 -0.69 6.40
C LYS A 64 -6.72 -0.47 5.52
N LYS A 65 -6.66 0.65 4.83
CA LYS A 65 -5.56 1.00 3.91
C LYS A 65 -4.53 1.88 4.60
N LEU A 66 -3.34 1.97 3.99
CA LEU A 66 -2.30 2.88 4.46
C LEU A 66 -2.72 4.33 4.20
N PRO A 67 -2.66 5.21 5.23
CA PRO A 67 -3.02 6.62 5.06
C PRO A 67 -2.18 7.35 4.03
N LEU A 68 -0.94 6.92 3.82
CA LEU A 68 -0.01 7.54 2.88
C LEU A 68 -0.51 7.52 1.44
N ILE A 69 -1.38 6.56 1.09
CA ILE A 69 -1.91 6.46 -0.28
C ILE A 69 -2.63 7.74 -0.68
N ASP A 70 -3.29 8.41 0.26
CA ASP A 70 -3.97 9.69 0.00
C ASP A 70 -3.00 10.87 -0.12
N GLN A 71 -1.73 10.67 0.24
CA GLN A 71 -0.68 11.70 0.25
C GLN A 71 0.41 11.47 -0.79
N ILE A 72 0.18 10.56 -1.72
CA ILE A 72 1.18 10.18 -2.74
C ILE A 72 1.65 11.39 -3.54
N SER A 73 0.74 12.31 -3.87
CA SER A 73 1.08 13.52 -4.61
C SER A 73 2.13 14.37 -3.89
N ASP A 74 2.04 14.47 -2.57
CA ASP A 74 2.97 15.27 -1.77
C ASP A 74 4.38 14.67 -1.73
N LEU A 75 4.51 13.38 -2.04
CA LEU A 75 5.79 12.68 -2.10
C LEU A 75 6.47 12.76 -3.46
N GLY A 76 5.84 13.42 -4.43
CA GLY A 76 6.41 13.58 -5.77
C GLY A 76 6.01 12.46 -6.74
N TYR A 77 4.85 11.84 -6.54
CA TYR A 77 4.32 10.78 -7.40
C TYR A 77 2.88 11.06 -7.79
N ASN A 78 2.46 10.52 -8.93
CA ASN A 78 1.07 10.46 -9.34
C ASN A 78 0.60 9.00 -9.24
N GLN A 79 -0.59 8.78 -8.70
CA GLN A 79 -1.18 7.46 -8.70
C GLN A 79 -1.87 7.21 -10.05
N VAL A 80 -1.54 6.07 -10.67
CA VAL A 80 -2.19 5.65 -11.90
C VAL A 80 -3.48 4.96 -11.55
N LYS A 81 -4.60 5.45 -12.07
CA LYS A 81 -5.92 4.84 -11.90
C LYS A 81 -6.37 4.24 -13.22
N PHE A 82 -7.03 3.08 -13.13
CA PHE A 82 -7.52 2.36 -14.31
C PHE A 82 -9.01 2.65 -14.48
N GLU A 83 -9.42 3.10 -15.66
CA GLU A 83 -10.78 3.58 -15.94
C GLU A 83 -11.87 2.52 -15.69
N HIS A 84 -11.57 1.26 -15.98
CA HIS A 84 -12.56 0.18 -15.93
C HIS A 84 -12.33 -0.80 -14.78
N VAL A 85 -11.48 -0.44 -13.82
CA VAL A 85 -11.15 -1.29 -12.68
C VAL A 85 -11.51 -0.55 -11.40
N LEU A 86 -12.32 -1.18 -10.57
CA LEU A 86 -12.66 -0.65 -9.25
C LEU A 86 -11.45 -0.79 -8.32
N ASP A 87 -11.28 0.13 -7.36
CA ASP A 87 -10.20 0.07 -6.39
C ASP A 87 -10.15 -1.28 -5.66
N SER A 88 -11.31 -1.85 -5.36
CA SER A 88 -11.41 -3.15 -4.70
C SER A 88 -10.87 -4.31 -5.55
N GLU A 89 -10.86 -4.17 -6.87
CA GLU A 89 -10.34 -5.20 -7.77
C GLU A 89 -8.81 -5.25 -7.78
N LEU A 90 -8.15 -4.22 -7.25
CA LEU A 90 -6.70 -4.16 -7.10
C LEU A 90 -6.24 -4.78 -5.79
N ILE A 91 -7.17 -5.24 -4.95
CA ILE A 91 -6.88 -5.89 -3.68
C ILE A 91 -7.06 -7.39 -3.85
N TYR A 92 -6.04 -8.16 -3.46
CA TYR A 92 -6.12 -9.62 -3.51
C TYR A 92 -5.68 -10.24 -2.18
N TYR A 93 -6.34 -11.34 -1.82
CA TYR A 93 -6.08 -12.03 -0.56
C TYR A 93 -6.56 -13.48 -0.65
N ARG A 94 -6.07 -14.29 0.29
CA ARG A 94 -6.67 -15.59 0.57
C ARG A 94 -7.65 -15.43 1.72
N GLU A 95 -8.71 -16.22 1.75
CA GLU A 95 -9.74 -16.11 2.78
C GLU A 95 -9.21 -16.34 4.20
N ASP A 96 -8.15 -17.13 4.35
CA ASP A 96 -7.50 -17.42 5.62
C ASP A 96 -6.51 -16.33 6.05
N GLN A 97 -6.30 -15.29 5.25
CA GLN A 97 -5.35 -14.21 5.54
C GLN A 97 -6.06 -12.94 6.01
N THR A 98 -5.56 -12.38 7.10
CA THR A 98 -6.01 -11.08 7.60
C THR A 98 -5.37 -9.93 6.82
N VAL A 99 -4.11 -10.10 6.42
CA VAL A 99 -3.38 -9.10 5.63
C VAL A 99 -3.52 -9.42 4.16
N ALA A 100 -4.16 -8.52 3.43
CA ALA A 100 -4.28 -8.58 1.99
C ALA A 100 -3.20 -7.71 1.33
N ARG A 101 -3.14 -7.75 0.02
CA ARG A 101 -2.24 -6.91 -0.77
C ARG A 101 -3.03 -6.05 -1.73
N GLU A 102 -2.67 -4.78 -1.81
CA GLU A 102 -3.21 -3.87 -2.81
C GLU A 102 -2.13 -3.56 -3.84
N LEU A 103 -2.50 -3.60 -5.11
CA LEU A 103 -1.61 -3.19 -6.19
C LEU A 103 -1.65 -1.66 -6.31
N LEU A 104 -0.52 -1.02 -6.08
CA LEU A 104 -0.37 0.43 -6.18
C LEU A 104 0.56 0.74 -7.35
N VAL A 105 0.05 1.48 -8.34
CA VAL A 105 0.84 1.88 -9.50
C VAL A 105 1.04 3.39 -9.47
N LEU A 106 2.29 3.82 -9.49
CA LEU A 106 2.68 5.21 -9.38
C LEU A 106 3.55 5.62 -10.56
N THR A 107 3.55 6.92 -10.89
CA THR A 107 4.55 7.52 -11.77
C THR A 107 5.25 8.63 -11.02
N ARG A 108 6.58 8.71 -11.17
CA ARG A 108 7.35 9.80 -10.59
C ARG A 108 7.04 11.10 -11.34
N LYS A 109 6.75 12.14 -10.59
CA LYS A 109 6.52 13.49 -11.15
C LYS A 109 7.75 14.07 -11.80
#